data_6740d26b22124a20c1fc63211c68eb1c
#
_entry.id   6740d26b22124a20c1fc63211c68eb1c
#
_cell.length_a   1.000
_cell.length_b   1.000
_cell.length_c   1.000
_cell.angle_alpha   90.00
_cell.angle_beta   90.00
_cell.angle_gamma   90.00
#
_symmetry.space_group_name_H-M   'P 1'
#
loop_
_entity.id
_entity.type
_entity.pdbx_description
1 polymer ?
#
loop_
_entity_poly.entity_id
_entity_poly.type
_entity_poly.pdbx_seq_one_letter_code
_entity_poly.pdbx_strand_id
1 'polypeptide(L)'
;MANSKAAGSGQEASRRKRAVSAADRKVETASKKAGAAGKAPATRKSSGKSAARTAAKKSSKPAETGFITDLDRYLFGAGTHYEIFEKLGAHPKTYGGRPGYYFAVWAPHAGAVHLVGDFNSWNPEATPMTQLAQSGIWECFIPGMGPGELYKFAVTTQSGKILFKADPYANCAEYRPGTASMTTDIETYKWTDGQWMEKRSQSDPVTGPMSIYEVHLGSWRKKNRPEKDGFYTYVEAAHELTAYVKEMGYTHVELMG
;
A
#
# COMPACT_ATOMS: atom_id res chain seq x y z
N MET A 1 44.04 42.74 -19.89
CA MET A 1 42.83 43.56 -20.10
C MET A 1 41.65 42.64 -19.95
N ALA A 2 41.01 42.74 -18.85
CA ALA A 2 39.64 43.14 -18.57
C ALA A 2 38.66 42.01 -18.87
N ASN A 3 38.17 41.37 -17.84
CA ASN A 3 37.01 41.71 -17.00
C ASN A 3 35.67 41.33 -17.63
N SER A 4 34.93 40.46 -17.08
CA SER A 4 33.64 40.57 -16.39
C SER A 4 32.81 39.30 -16.71
N LYS A 5 31.97 38.74 -15.92
CA LYS A 5 31.26 39.05 -14.70
C LYS A 5 30.60 37.79 -14.22
N ALA A 6 30.78 37.47 -12.96
CA ALA A 6 29.88 36.58 -12.23
C ALA A 6 28.54 37.30 -12.02
N ALA A 7 27.46 36.64 -12.32
CA ALA A 7 26.15 36.88 -11.70
C ALA A 7 25.14 35.81 -12.16
N GLY A 8 24.57 35.05 -11.25
CA GLY A 8 23.43 34.20 -11.59
C GLY A 8 23.29 32.92 -10.73
N SER A 9 23.77 32.88 -9.51
CA SER A 9 23.55 31.70 -8.63
C SER A 9 22.72 32.02 -7.38
N GLY A 10 21.62 32.77 -7.54
CA GLY A 10 20.85 33.25 -6.39
C GLY A 10 19.35 33.04 -6.41
N GLN A 11 18.77 32.36 -7.39
CA GLN A 11 17.30 32.28 -7.47
C GLN A 11 16.68 30.89 -7.62
N GLU A 12 17.41 29.83 -7.56
CA GLU A 12 16.84 28.47 -7.74
C GLU A 12 16.64 27.68 -6.44
N ALA A 13 17.06 28.22 -5.29
CA ALA A 13 16.90 27.56 -3.99
C ALA A 13 15.55 27.81 -3.29
N SER A 14 14.66 28.65 -3.85
CA SER A 14 13.40 29.04 -3.17
C SER A 14 12.12 28.38 -3.68
N ARG A 15 12.18 27.38 -4.55
CA ARG A 15 10.97 26.73 -5.11
C ARG A 15 10.81 25.24 -4.87
N ARG A 16 11.56 24.63 -3.96
CA ARG A 16 11.24 23.28 -3.47
C ARG A 16 10.32 23.36 -2.24
N LYS A 17 9.15 23.97 -2.37
CA LYS A 17 8.02 23.64 -1.50
C LYS A 17 7.63 22.21 -1.82
N ARG A 18 7.82 21.31 -0.85
CA ARG A 18 7.35 19.91 -0.90
C ARG A 18 5.90 19.92 -1.40
N ALA A 19 5.67 19.41 -2.59
CA ALA A 19 4.32 19.06 -3.02
C ALA A 19 3.90 17.84 -2.17
N VAL A 20 3.06 18.07 -1.17
CA VAL A 20 2.38 17.01 -0.42
C VAL A 20 1.46 16.32 -1.42
N SER A 21 1.42 14.97 -1.44
CA SER A 21 0.57 14.23 -2.37
C SER A 21 -0.90 14.60 -2.21
N ALA A 22 -1.70 14.40 -3.24
CA ALA A 22 -3.14 14.63 -3.17
C ALA A 22 -3.80 13.79 -2.06
N ALA A 23 -3.28 12.58 -1.82
CA ALA A 23 -3.70 11.69 -0.74
C ALA A 23 -3.41 12.30 0.64
N ASP A 24 -2.20 12.79 0.87
CA ASP A 24 -1.83 13.39 2.15
C ASP A 24 -2.62 14.69 2.43
N ARG A 25 -2.93 15.48 1.40
CA ARG A 25 -3.78 16.68 1.54
C ARG A 25 -5.21 16.35 1.92
N LYS A 26 -5.82 15.33 1.27
CA LYS A 26 -7.19 14.89 1.61
C LYS A 26 -7.28 14.36 3.03
N VAL A 27 -6.29 13.58 3.45
CA VAL A 27 -6.20 13.02 4.80
C VAL A 27 -6.05 14.13 5.86
N GLU A 28 -5.23 15.13 5.60
CA GLU A 28 -5.03 16.25 6.53
C GLU A 28 -6.28 17.13 6.68
N THR A 29 -7.04 17.35 5.57
CA THR A 29 -8.30 18.09 5.62
C THR A 29 -9.41 17.32 6.34
N ALA A 30 -9.46 15.99 6.21
CA ALA A 30 -10.42 15.17 6.94
C ALA A 30 -10.17 15.20 8.46
N SER A 31 -8.90 15.13 8.88
CA SER A 31 -8.52 15.24 10.30
C SER A 31 -8.87 16.60 10.92
N LYS A 32 -8.74 17.70 10.16
CA LYS A 32 -9.11 19.05 10.64
C LYS A 32 -10.63 19.27 10.75
N LYS A 33 -11.44 18.59 9.92
CA LYS A 33 -12.90 18.67 10.02
C LYS A 33 -13.48 17.93 11.23
N ALA A 34 -12.88 16.83 11.65
CA ALA A 34 -13.34 16.08 12.82
C ALA A 34 -13.11 16.79 14.16
N GLY A 35 -12.23 17.78 14.20
CA GLY A 35 -11.92 18.58 15.40
C GLY A 35 -12.80 19.82 15.65
N ALA A 36 -13.73 20.16 14.74
CA ALA A 36 -14.48 21.41 14.79
C ALA A 36 -15.95 21.29 15.26
N ALA A 37 -16.40 20.11 15.71
CA ALA A 37 -17.76 19.90 16.20
C ALA A 37 -17.81 19.91 17.72
N GLY A 38 -17.95 21.11 18.30
CA GLY A 38 -18.17 21.25 19.74
C GLY A 38 -18.49 22.66 20.18
N LYS A 39 -19.76 23.06 20.16
CA LYS A 39 -20.51 23.78 21.20
C LYS A 39 -21.79 24.34 20.61
N ALA A 40 -22.91 23.78 21.00
CA ALA A 40 -24.25 24.40 20.88
C ALA A 40 -24.69 25.08 22.17
N PRO A 41 -25.38 26.21 22.08
CA PRO A 41 -26.05 26.77 23.26
C PRO A 41 -27.50 26.26 23.37
N ALA A 42 -27.94 26.06 24.59
CA ALA A 42 -29.29 25.65 24.98
C ALA A 42 -30.31 26.79 24.89
N THR A 43 -31.52 26.52 24.36
CA THR A 43 -32.78 27.13 24.83
C THR A 43 -34.02 26.30 24.46
N ARG A 44 -34.71 25.85 25.46
CA ARG A 44 -36.10 25.87 25.92
C ARG A 44 -37.27 25.53 24.98
N LYS A 45 -37.92 24.40 25.36
CA LYS A 45 -39.34 23.99 25.42
C LYS A 45 -40.36 24.45 24.37
N SER A 46 -40.98 23.44 23.70
CA SER A 46 -42.44 23.26 23.85
C SER A 46 -42.89 21.86 23.34
N SER A 47 -43.95 21.37 23.94
CA SER A 47 -44.58 20.06 23.87
C SER A 47 -45.25 19.73 22.55
N GLY A 48 -45.17 18.43 22.14
CA GLY A 48 -46.01 17.87 21.08
C GLY A 48 -45.78 16.36 20.95
N LYS A 49 -46.67 15.54 21.50
CA LYS A 49 -46.73 14.10 21.37
C LYS A 49 -46.92 13.70 19.90
N SER A 50 -46.05 12.88 19.37
CA SER A 50 -46.39 11.87 18.36
C SER A 50 -45.33 10.75 18.38
N ALA A 51 -45.79 9.55 18.69
CA ALA A 51 -44.99 8.35 18.76
C ALA A 51 -44.71 7.86 17.33
N ALA A 52 -43.47 8.02 16.86
CA ALA A 52 -42.93 7.24 15.79
C ALA A 52 -41.69 6.53 16.32
N ARG A 53 -41.84 5.20 16.55
CA ARG A 53 -40.74 4.28 16.85
C ARG A 53 -39.80 4.26 15.65
N THR A 54 -38.81 5.13 15.61
CA THR A 54 -37.65 4.96 14.76
C THR A 54 -36.81 3.85 15.38
N ALA A 55 -36.88 2.67 14.74
CA ALA A 55 -35.98 1.57 15.04
C ALA A 55 -34.55 2.06 14.82
N ALA A 56 -33.80 2.19 15.91
CA ALA A 56 -32.37 2.38 15.88
C ALA A 56 -31.78 1.23 15.09
N LYS A 57 -31.21 1.54 13.91
CA LYS A 57 -30.47 0.61 13.09
C LYS A 57 -29.26 0.19 13.93
N LYS A 58 -29.32 -0.98 14.58
CA LYS A 58 -28.16 -1.62 15.20
C LYS A 58 -27.09 -1.69 14.10
N SER A 59 -26.00 -0.98 14.26
CA SER A 59 -24.80 -1.20 13.45
C SER A 59 -24.32 -2.61 13.78
N SER A 60 -24.70 -3.57 12.94
CA SER A 60 -24.14 -4.91 13.02
C SER A 60 -22.65 -4.79 12.71
N LYS A 61 -21.79 -5.28 13.63
CA LYS A 61 -20.36 -5.48 13.30
C LYS A 61 -20.29 -6.21 11.96
N PRO A 62 -19.40 -5.79 11.05
CA PRO A 62 -19.15 -6.54 9.83
C PRO A 62 -18.82 -7.99 10.19
N ALA A 63 -19.34 -8.96 9.42
CA ALA A 63 -19.05 -10.37 9.68
C ALA A 63 -17.60 -10.69 9.30
N GLU A 64 -17.00 -11.63 10.03
CA GLU A 64 -15.67 -12.18 9.67
C GLU A 64 -15.74 -12.80 8.28
N THR A 65 -14.70 -12.60 7.46
CA THR A 65 -14.67 -13.10 6.08
C THR A 65 -14.29 -14.57 5.99
N GLY A 66 -13.58 -15.10 6.98
CA GLY A 66 -13.05 -16.46 7.02
C GLY A 66 -11.79 -16.68 6.15
N PHE A 67 -11.21 -15.62 5.57
CA PHE A 67 -9.95 -15.75 4.82
C PHE A 67 -8.74 -15.97 5.70
N ILE A 68 -8.78 -15.50 6.96
CA ILE A 68 -7.82 -15.82 8.01
C ILE A 68 -8.50 -16.83 8.94
N THR A 69 -7.97 -18.04 8.96
CA THR A 69 -8.50 -19.16 9.76
C THR A 69 -8.00 -19.14 11.21
N ASP A 70 -8.58 -19.96 12.06
CA ASP A 70 -8.08 -20.16 13.44
C ASP A 70 -6.64 -20.69 13.45
N LEU A 71 -6.29 -21.54 12.49
CA LEU A 71 -4.93 -22.05 12.33
C LEU A 71 -3.97 -20.92 11.96
N ASP A 72 -4.35 -20.05 11.01
CA ASP A 72 -3.52 -18.89 10.63
C ASP A 72 -3.25 -18.00 11.85
N ARG A 73 -4.30 -17.71 12.65
CA ARG A 73 -4.17 -16.90 13.87
C ARG A 73 -3.26 -17.55 14.91
N TYR A 74 -3.38 -18.86 15.10
CA TYR A 74 -2.53 -19.63 16.02
C TYR A 74 -1.06 -19.60 15.57
N LEU A 75 -0.79 -19.92 14.32
CA LEU A 75 0.57 -19.95 13.77
C LEU A 75 1.20 -18.56 13.79
N PHE A 76 0.42 -17.51 13.46
CA PHE A 76 0.89 -16.12 13.50
C PHE A 76 1.24 -15.71 14.94
N GLY A 77 0.37 -16.01 15.91
CA GLY A 77 0.62 -15.75 17.33
C GLY A 77 1.83 -16.52 17.89
N ALA A 78 2.11 -17.70 17.35
CA ALA A 78 3.28 -18.50 17.69
C ALA A 78 4.58 -18.05 16.98
N GLY A 79 4.50 -17.12 16.01
CA GLY A 79 5.63 -16.66 15.20
C GLY A 79 6.13 -17.70 14.20
N THR A 80 5.28 -18.65 13.80
CA THR A 80 5.63 -19.77 12.89
C THR A 80 4.84 -19.75 11.59
N HIS A 81 4.07 -18.71 11.32
CA HIS A 81 3.33 -18.56 10.07
C HIS A 81 4.20 -17.89 8.99
N TYR A 82 5.00 -18.69 8.28
CA TYR A 82 5.95 -18.18 7.29
C TYR A 82 5.29 -17.60 6.02
N GLU A 83 4.03 -17.96 5.74
CA GLU A 83 3.26 -17.52 4.59
C GLU A 83 2.18 -16.46 4.95
N ILE A 84 2.36 -15.77 6.07
CA ILE A 84 1.37 -14.78 6.54
C ILE A 84 1.21 -13.62 5.54
N PHE A 85 2.19 -13.37 4.68
CA PHE A 85 2.13 -12.38 3.62
C PHE A 85 1.06 -12.66 2.56
N GLU A 86 0.59 -13.91 2.45
CA GLU A 86 -0.55 -14.28 1.59
C GLU A 86 -1.91 -13.95 2.22
N LYS A 87 -1.89 -13.56 3.50
CA LYS A 87 -3.09 -13.29 4.31
C LYS A 87 -3.19 -11.82 4.71
N LEU A 88 -2.09 -11.22 5.20
CA LEU A 88 -2.03 -9.80 5.53
C LEU A 88 -1.74 -8.99 4.27
N GLY A 89 -2.26 -7.76 4.23
CA GLY A 89 -2.15 -6.91 3.06
C GLY A 89 -3.47 -6.78 2.29
N ALA A 90 -3.36 -6.46 1.00
CA ALA A 90 -4.49 -6.33 0.07
C ALA A 90 -4.41 -7.40 -1.01
N HIS A 91 -5.42 -8.27 -1.08
CA HIS A 91 -5.46 -9.40 -1.99
C HIS A 91 -6.75 -9.44 -2.81
N PRO A 92 -6.69 -9.72 -4.14
CA PRO A 92 -7.89 -9.99 -4.93
C PRO A 92 -8.53 -11.30 -4.43
N LYS A 93 -9.81 -11.24 -4.08
CA LYS A 93 -10.58 -12.38 -3.55
C LYS A 93 -12.03 -12.31 -4.05
N THR A 94 -12.72 -13.43 -3.94
CA THR A 94 -14.17 -13.50 -4.14
C THR A 94 -14.84 -13.87 -2.82
N TYR A 95 -15.79 -13.03 -2.38
CA TYR A 95 -16.55 -13.25 -1.16
C TYR A 95 -18.04 -13.10 -1.42
N GLY A 96 -18.85 -14.08 -0.98
CA GLY A 96 -20.28 -14.09 -1.25
C GLY A 96 -20.63 -14.05 -2.74
N GLY A 97 -19.81 -14.67 -3.61
CA GLY A 97 -19.97 -14.69 -5.06
C GLY A 97 -19.61 -13.38 -5.78
N ARG A 98 -19.08 -12.39 -5.07
CA ARG A 98 -18.66 -11.10 -5.66
C ARG A 98 -17.13 -10.97 -5.62
N PRO A 99 -16.48 -10.67 -6.77
CA PRO A 99 -15.06 -10.35 -6.78
C PRO A 99 -14.82 -9.00 -6.11
N GLY A 100 -13.60 -8.79 -5.59
CA GLY A 100 -13.19 -7.57 -4.92
C GLY A 100 -11.82 -7.73 -4.28
N TYR A 101 -11.52 -6.87 -3.31
CA TYR A 101 -10.27 -6.92 -2.55
C TYR A 101 -10.55 -7.18 -1.07
N TYR A 102 -9.78 -8.11 -0.53
CA TYR A 102 -9.67 -8.41 0.88
C TYR A 102 -8.48 -7.64 1.46
N PHE A 103 -8.68 -7.07 2.64
CA PHE A 103 -7.65 -6.32 3.37
C PHE A 103 -7.52 -6.87 4.77
N ALA A 104 -6.27 -7.08 5.21
CA ALA A 104 -5.99 -7.44 6.58
C ALA A 104 -4.72 -6.75 7.08
N VAL A 105 -4.73 -6.34 8.36
CA VAL A 105 -3.59 -5.71 9.02
C VAL A 105 -3.50 -6.11 10.48
N TRP A 106 -2.28 -6.29 10.96
CA TRP A 106 -2.03 -6.51 12.39
C TRP A 106 -1.85 -5.18 13.11
N ALA A 107 -2.77 -4.87 14.00
CA ALA A 107 -2.78 -3.65 14.82
C ALA A 107 -3.30 -3.99 16.24
N PRO A 108 -2.50 -4.69 17.07
CA PRO A 108 -2.95 -5.29 18.33
C PRO A 108 -3.36 -4.25 19.38
N HIS A 109 -2.80 -3.04 19.30
CA HIS A 109 -3.08 -1.96 20.25
C HIS A 109 -4.08 -0.92 19.73
N ALA A 110 -4.70 -1.18 18.57
CA ALA A 110 -5.72 -0.28 18.03
C ALA A 110 -7.04 -0.39 18.79
N GLY A 111 -7.69 0.75 19.03
CA GLY A 111 -9.07 0.80 19.49
C GLY A 111 -10.07 0.53 18.37
N ALA A 112 -9.72 0.94 17.13
CA ALA A 112 -10.46 0.66 15.91
C ALA A 112 -9.52 0.80 14.71
N VAL A 113 -9.84 0.09 13.61
CA VAL A 113 -9.17 0.25 12.32
C VAL A 113 -10.21 0.43 11.23
N HIS A 114 -9.98 1.38 10.35
CA HIS A 114 -10.82 1.63 9.18
C HIS A 114 -9.95 1.64 7.93
N LEU A 115 -10.49 1.16 6.82
CA LEU A 115 -9.84 1.27 5.53
C LEU A 115 -10.24 2.60 4.88
N VAL A 116 -9.27 3.37 4.37
CA VAL A 116 -9.49 4.65 3.70
C VAL A 116 -8.78 4.68 2.36
N GLY A 117 -9.38 5.36 1.40
CA GLY A 117 -8.84 5.49 0.05
C GLY A 117 -9.72 6.36 -0.84
N ASP A 118 -9.39 6.43 -2.13
CA ASP A 118 -10.19 7.20 -3.08
C ASP A 118 -11.62 6.67 -3.17
N PHE A 119 -11.82 5.36 -3.03
CA PHE A 119 -13.12 4.67 -3.07
C PHE A 119 -14.12 5.15 -1.99
N ASN A 120 -13.66 5.74 -0.89
CA ASN A 120 -14.52 6.30 0.16
C ASN A 120 -14.17 7.75 0.52
N SER A 121 -13.51 8.47 -0.40
CA SER A 121 -13.09 9.86 -0.25
C SER A 121 -12.21 10.10 0.99
N TRP A 122 -11.42 9.09 1.36
CA TRP A 122 -10.50 9.11 2.51
C TRP A 122 -11.19 9.36 3.84
N ASN A 123 -12.48 9.00 3.95
CA ASN A 123 -13.25 9.16 5.17
C ASN A 123 -12.89 8.07 6.20
N PRO A 124 -12.32 8.43 7.36
CA PRO A 124 -11.88 7.46 8.37
C PRO A 124 -13.01 6.73 9.10
N GLU A 125 -14.28 7.10 8.83
CA GLU A 125 -15.45 6.48 9.47
C GLU A 125 -16.24 5.58 8.51
N ALA A 126 -15.93 5.63 7.19
CA ALA A 126 -16.80 5.04 6.18
C ALA A 126 -16.67 3.52 6.07
N THR A 127 -15.49 2.96 6.32
CA THR A 127 -15.20 1.54 6.07
C THR A 127 -14.53 0.90 7.28
N PRO A 128 -15.32 0.51 8.31
CA PRO A 128 -14.78 -0.15 9.49
C PRO A 128 -14.27 -1.54 9.17
N MET A 129 -13.17 -1.94 9.81
CA MET A 129 -12.61 -3.28 9.76
C MET A 129 -13.06 -4.08 10.99
N THR A 130 -13.19 -5.41 10.81
CA THR A 130 -13.54 -6.33 11.89
C THR A 130 -12.27 -6.85 12.55
N GLN A 131 -12.20 -6.78 13.87
CA GLN A 131 -11.14 -7.43 14.63
C GLN A 131 -11.41 -8.93 14.74
N LEU A 132 -10.45 -9.75 14.35
CA LEU A 132 -10.53 -11.21 14.44
C LEU A 132 -10.18 -11.68 15.86
N ALA A 133 -11.20 -11.89 16.67
CA ALA A 133 -11.06 -12.26 18.09
C ALA A 133 -10.02 -11.37 18.81
N GLN A 134 -9.11 -11.99 19.60
CA GLN A 134 -8.04 -11.27 20.30
C GLN A 134 -6.67 -11.36 19.59
N SER A 135 -6.65 -11.71 18.31
CA SER A 135 -5.40 -11.85 17.54
C SER A 135 -4.67 -10.54 17.28
N GLY A 136 -5.35 -9.41 17.39
CA GLY A 136 -4.85 -8.11 16.96
C GLY A 136 -4.91 -7.90 15.45
N ILE A 137 -5.42 -8.86 14.68
CA ILE A 137 -5.63 -8.76 13.24
C ILE A 137 -6.99 -8.14 12.96
N TRP A 138 -7.04 -7.21 12.04
CA TRP A 138 -8.23 -6.53 11.55
C TRP A 138 -8.40 -6.81 10.07
N GLU A 139 -9.63 -7.08 9.65
CA GLU A 139 -9.93 -7.41 8.26
C GLU A 139 -11.17 -6.70 7.72
N CYS A 140 -11.23 -6.53 6.40
CA CYS A 140 -12.45 -6.20 5.68
C CYS A 140 -12.38 -6.70 4.23
N PHE A 141 -13.54 -6.73 3.57
CA PHE A 141 -13.64 -7.04 2.14
C PHE A 141 -14.44 -5.94 1.44
N ILE A 142 -13.91 -5.46 0.30
CA ILE A 142 -14.55 -4.44 -0.53
C ILE A 142 -14.97 -5.06 -1.86
N PRO A 143 -16.26 -5.34 -2.04
CA PRO A 143 -16.75 -5.91 -3.30
C PRO A 143 -16.65 -4.91 -4.45
N GLY A 144 -16.29 -5.41 -5.64
CA GLY A 144 -16.19 -4.61 -6.87
C GLY A 144 -14.93 -3.74 -6.97
N MET A 145 -14.07 -3.74 -5.95
CA MET A 145 -12.78 -3.04 -6.02
C MET A 145 -11.85 -3.77 -6.99
N GLY A 146 -11.15 -2.99 -7.82
CA GLY A 146 -10.14 -3.46 -8.76
C GLY A 146 -8.70 -3.15 -8.32
N PRO A 147 -7.72 -3.49 -9.16
CA PRO A 147 -6.32 -3.05 -8.97
C PRO A 147 -6.18 -1.55 -9.27
N GLY A 148 -5.16 -0.92 -8.66
CA GLY A 148 -4.82 0.49 -8.87
C GLY A 148 -5.46 1.46 -7.88
N GLU A 149 -6.26 1.00 -6.91
CA GLU A 149 -6.88 1.84 -5.89
C GLU A 149 -5.89 2.21 -4.78
N LEU A 150 -5.79 3.50 -4.48
CA LEU A 150 -4.97 3.99 -3.36
C LEU A 150 -5.69 3.80 -2.04
N TYR A 151 -4.96 3.32 -1.02
CA TYR A 151 -5.51 3.10 0.31
C TYR A 151 -4.49 3.31 1.43
N LYS A 152 -5.01 3.52 2.64
CA LYS A 152 -4.29 3.46 3.93
C LYS A 152 -5.17 2.83 4.99
N PHE A 153 -4.56 2.43 6.10
CA PHE A 153 -5.28 2.10 7.32
C PHE A 153 -5.39 3.33 8.22
N ALA A 154 -6.61 3.70 8.60
CA ALA A 154 -6.88 4.70 9.62
C ALA A 154 -6.98 3.98 10.97
N VAL A 155 -5.89 4.00 11.73
CA VAL A 155 -5.75 3.33 13.01
C VAL A 155 -6.10 4.28 14.13
N THR A 156 -7.17 4.00 14.87
CA THR A 156 -7.54 4.75 16.07
C THR A 156 -6.81 4.17 17.28
N THR A 157 -6.01 4.98 17.93
CA THR A 157 -5.28 4.58 19.15
C THR A 157 -6.22 4.47 20.35
N GLN A 158 -5.74 3.88 21.47
CA GLN A 158 -6.47 3.83 22.73
C GLN A 158 -6.83 5.23 23.28
N SER A 159 -6.07 6.26 22.93
CA SER A 159 -6.35 7.65 23.30
C SER A 159 -7.31 8.37 22.34
N GLY A 160 -7.87 7.68 21.35
CA GLY A 160 -8.78 8.24 20.36
C GLY A 160 -8.11 9.00 19.20
N LYS A 161 -6.79 9.07 19.15
CA LYS A 161 -6.07 9.69 18.02
C LYS A 161 -6.11 8.79 16.79
N ILE A 162 -6.43 9.33 15.61
CA ILE A 162 -6.41 8.62 14.34
C ILE A 162 -5.04 8.80 13.68
N LEU A 163 -4.42 7.70 13.29
CA LEU A 163 -3.15 7.64 12.57
C LEU A 163 -3.36 6.97 11.21
N PHE A 164 -2.97 7.64 10.14
CA PHE A 164 -3.01 7.06 8.81
C PHE A 164 -1.70 6.32 8.52
N LYS A 165 -1.78 5.02 8.24
CA LYS A 165 -0.64 4.14 8.01
C LYS A 165 -0.71 3.49 6.65
N ALA A 166 0.42 3.44 5.96
CA ALA A 166 0.58 2.58 4.80
C ALA A 166 0.52 1.10 5.24
N ASP A 167 0.19 0.24 4.31
CA ASP A 167 0.16 -1.19 4.53
C ASP A 167 1.59 -1.77 4.53
N PRO A 168 2.03 -2.43 5.62
CA PRO A 168 3.36 -3.03 5.66
C PRO A 168 3.51 -4.25 4.74
N TYR A 169 2.39 -4.85 4.30
CA TYR A 169 2.35 -5.98 3.37
C TYR A 169 1.92 -5.58 1.96
N ALA A 170 1.93 -4.28 1.63
CA ALA A 170 1.54 -3.83 0.31
C ALA A 170 2.46 -4.36 -0.79
N ASN A 171 1.89 -4.97 -1.82
CA ASN A 171 2.62 -5.39 -3.02
C ASN A 171 2.94 -4.21 -3.97
N CYS A 172 2.29 -3.06 -3.78
CA CYS A 172 2.51 -1.86 -4.57
C CYS A 172 2.30 -0.61 -3.72
N ALA A 173 3.10 0.42 -3.97
CA ALA A 173 3.04 1.70 -3.28
C ALA A 173 2.79 2.85 -4.27
N GLU A 174 2.16 3.90 -3.77
CA GLU A 174 2.01 5.15 -4.49
C GLU A 174 3.39 5.73 -4.87
N TYR A 175 3.47 6.32 -6.06
CA TYR A 175 4.71 6.97 -6.50
C TYR A 175 5.02 8.21 -5.65
N ARG A 176 6.29 8.40 -5.34
CA ARG A 176 6.79 9.55 -4.57
C ARG A 176 6.32 10.90 -5.15
N PRO A 177 5.93 11.86 -4.31
CA PRO A 177 6.01 11.96 -2.85
C PRO A 177 4.82 11.33 -2.11
N GLY A 178 3.96 10.58 -2.78
CA GLY A 178 2.85 9.89 -2.15
C GLY A 178 3.32 8.82 -1.16
N THR A 179 2.45 8.47 -0.23
CA THR A 179 2.74 7.52 0.86
C THR A 179 1.62 6.51 1.07
N ALA A 180 0.69 6.41 0.12
CA ALA A 180 -0.35 5.40 0.16
C ALA A 180 0.16 4.05 -0.36
N SER A 181 -0.53 2.99 0.03
CA SER A 181 -0.43 1.69 -0.61
C SER A 181 -1.40 1.63 -1.79
N MET A 182 -1.17 0.74 -2.73
CA MET A 182 -2.01 0.58 -3.92
C MET A 182 -2.38 -0.89 -4.10
N THR A 183 -3.66 -1.16 -4.37
CA THR A 183 -4.12 -2.50 -4.70
C THR A 183 -3.49 -2.97 -6.01
N THR A 184 -2.99 -4.19 -6.05
CA THR A 184 -2.43 -4.79 -7.25
C THR A 184 -2.66 -6.29 -7.25
N ASP A 185 -2.71 -6.87 -8.44
CA ASP A 185 -2.74 -8.30 -8.63
C ASP A 185 -1.39 -8.73 -9.21
N ILE A 186 -0.59 -9.45 -8.41
CA ILE A 186 0.75 -9.92 -8.80
C ILE A 186 0.71 -11.24 -9.56
N GLU A 187 -0.44 -11.93 -9.59
CA GLU A 187 -0.61 -13.22 -10.26
C GLU A 187 -0.90 -13.09 -11.78
N THR A 188 -0.94 -11.86 -12.30
CA THR A 188 -1.27 -11.62 -13.71
C THR A 188 -0.15 -11.97 -14.69
N TYR A 189 1.10 -12.05 -14.21
CA TYR A 189 2.25 -12.33 -15.05
C TYR A 189 2.31 -13.83 -15.44
N LYS A 190 2.42 -14.10 -16.73
CA LYS A 190 2.57 -15.46 -17.26
C LYS A 190 4.04 -15.74 -17.55
N TRP A 191 4.63 -16.63 -16.77
CA TRP A 191 5.99 -17.07 -16.95
C TRP A 191 6.14 -17.88 -18.26
N THR A 192 7.18 -17.57 -19.03
CA THR A 192 7.50 -18.26 -20.29
C THR A 192 8.90 -18.90 -20.25
N ASP A 193 9.43 -19.10 -19.07
CA ASP A 193 10.81 -19.49 -18.78
C ASP A 193 10.99 -21.02 -18.58
N GLY A 194 9.98 -21.84 -18.92
CA GLY A 194 10.02 -23.31 -18.70
C GLY A 194 11.25 -24.00 -19.30
N GLN A 195 11.68 -23.62 -20.49
CA GLN A 195 12.90 -24.18 -21.11
C GLN A 195 14.18 -23.79 -20.35
N TRP A 196 14.22 -22.58 -19.80
CA TRP A 196 15.34 -22.13 -18.99
C TRP A 196 15.36 -22.88 -17.64
N MET A 197 14.20 -23.07 -17.01
CA MET A 197 14.07 -23.84 -15.76
C MET A 197 14.50 -25.29 -15.95
N GLU A 198 14.12 -25.93 -17.05
CA GLU A 198 14.56 -27.29 -17.38
C GLU A 198 16.09 -27.36 -17.55
N LYS A 199 16.67 -26.46 -18.33
CA LYS A 199 18.13 -26.38 -18.52
C LYS A 199 18.84 -26.13 -17.17
N ARG A 200 18.30 -25.26 -16.32
CA ARG A 200 18.84 -24.97 -15.00
C ARG A 200 18.85 -26.19 -14.10
N SER A 201 17.78 -27.00 -14.11
CA SER A 201 17.67 -28.20 -13.28
C SER A 201 18.73 -29.26 -13.60
N GLN A 202 19.25 -29.25 -14.84
CA GLN A 202 20.28 -30.16 -15.32
C GLN A 202 21.71 -29.63 -15.17
N SER A 203 21.86 -28.35 -14.74
CA SER A 203 23.16 -27.73 -14.54
C SER A 203 23.65 -27.87 -13.10
N ASP A 204 24.96 -28.10 -12.92
CA ASP A 204 25.59 -28.06 -11.60
C ASP A 204 26.15 -26.65 -11.35
N PRO A 205 25.51 -25.87 -10.46
CA PRO A 205 25.97 -24.49 -10.19
C PRO A 205 27.27 -24.45 -9.37
N VAL A 206 27.70 -25.57 -8.77
CA VAL A 206 28.87 -25.61 -7.89
C VAL A 206 30.16 -25.83 -8.69
N THR A 207 30.10 -26.65 -9.74
CA THR A 207 31.31 -27.01 -10.54
C THR A 207 31.44 -26.18 -11.80
N GLY A 208 30.39 -25.48 -12.21
CA GLY A 208 30.40 -24.62 -13.41
C GLY A 208 31.14 -23.28 -13.21
N PRO A 209 31.62 -22.66 -14.31
CA PRO A 209 32.19 -21.31 -14.22
C PRO A 209 31.13 -20.32 -13.78
N MET A 210 31.49 -19.41 -12.86
CA MET A 210 30.61 -18.38 -12.36
C MET A 210 31.20 -16.99 -12.58
N SER A 211 30.39 -16.10 -13.18
CA SER A 211 30.68 -14.68 -13.33
C SER A 211 29.43 -13.90 -12.96
N ILE A 212 29.51 -13.09 -11.91
CA ILE A 212 28.38 -12.37 -11.31
C ILE A 212 28.48 -10.89 -11.69
N TYR A 213 27.40 -10.33 -12.19
CA TYR A 213 27.23 -8.89 -12.40
C TYR A 213 26.31 -8.30 -11.35
N GLU A 214 26.89 -7.57 -10.39
CA GLU A 214 26.14 -6.79 -9.41
C GLU A 214 25.64 -5.50 -10.05
N VAL A 215 24.38 -5.17 -9.85
CA VAL A 215 23.78 -3.97 -10.44
C VAL A 215 22.75 -3.33 -9.52
N HIS A 216 22.96 -2.04 -9.22
CA HIS A 216 21.96 -1.20 -8.56
C HIS A 216 21.09 -0.54 -9.64
N LEU A 217 19.82 -1.00 -9.77
CA LEU A 217 18.94 -0.62 -10.87
C LEU A 217 18.69 0.89 -10.95
N GLY A 218 18.59 1.57 -9.82
CA GLY A 218 18.33 3.00 -9.76
C GLY A 218 19.46 3.90 -10.27
N SER A 219 20.70 3.38 -10.35
CA SER A 219 21.87 4.15 -10.77
C SER A 219 22.61 3.57 -11.98
N TRP A 220 22.25 2.37 -12.44
CA TRP A 220 22.95 1.66 -13.52
C TRP A 220 22.99 2.45 -14.83
N ARG A 221 21.81 2.87 -15.31
CA ARG A 221 21.67 3.71 -16.51
C ARG A 221 20.51 4.68 -16.33
N LYS A 222 20.58 5.81 -17.02
CA LYS A 222 19.49 6.80 -17.09
C LYS A 222 19.12 7.07 -18.53
N LYS A 223 17.85 7.31 -18.78
CA LYS A 223 17.33 7.82 -20.05
C LYS A 223 17.30 9.34 -20.03
N ASN A 224 17.46 9.95 -21.18
CA ASN A 224 17.27 11.40 -21.32
C ASN A 224 15.77 11.72 -21.37
N ARG A 225 15.09 11.55 -20.22
CA ARG A 225 13.65 11.83 -20.04
C ARG A 225 13.46 12.70 -18.79
N PRO A 226 13.12 13.97 -18.94
CA PRO A 226 12.95 14.88 -17.80
C PRO A 226 11.76 14.52 -16.91
N GLU A 227 10.69 13.92 -17.45
CA GLU A 227 9.43 13.66 -16.76
C GLU A 227 9.49 12.58 -15.66
N LYS A 228 10.50 11.70 -15.69
CA LYS A 228 10.69 10.60 -14.73
C LYS A 228 12.08 10.59 -14.10
N ASP A 229 12.69 11.75 -13.92
CA ASP A 229 14.07 11.87 -13.42
C ASP A 229 15.09 11.00 -14.20
N GLY A 230 14.71 10.55 -15.41
CA GLY A 230 15.51 9.69 -16.28
C GLY A 230 15.63 8.24 -15.84
N PHE A 231 14.91 7.79 -14.82
CA PHE A 231 14.96 6.40 -14.38
C PHE A 231 14.27 5.46 -15.38
N TYR A 232 14.82 4.25 -15.50
CA TYR A 232 14.17 3.14 -16.17
C TYR A 232 13.03 2.60 -15.30
N THR A 233 11.94 2.15 -15.91
CA THR A 233 11.03 1.21 -15.27
C THR A 233 11.71 -0.15 -15.14
N TYR A 234 11.24 -1.00 -14.23
CA TYR A 234 11.82 -2.36 -14.08
C TYR A 234 11.74 -3.18 -15.36
N VAL A 235 10.65 -3.05 -16.13
CA VAL A 235 10.50 -3.73 -17.44
C VAL A 235 11.52 -3.23 -18.45
N GLU A 236 11.70 -1.92 -18.56
CA GLU A 236 12.71 -1.35 -19.45
C GLU A 236 14.13 -1.74 -19.02
N ALA A 237 14.42 -1.70 -17.71
CA ALA A 237 15.71 -2.12 -17.17
C ALA A 237 15.96 -3.61 -17.44
N ALA A 238 14.96 -4.48 -17.32
CA ALA A 238 15.08 -5.91 -17.62
C ALA A 238 15.51 -6.17 -19.05
N HIS A 239 14.94 -5.47 -20.03
CA HIS A 239 15.33 -5.63 -21.43
C HIS A 239 16.78 -5.19 -21.71
N GLU A 240 17.15 -4.00 -21.23
CA GLU A 240 18.50 -3.46 -21.42
C GLU A 240 19.57 -4.29 -20.68
N LEU A 241 19.27 -4.68 -19.43
CA LEU A 241 20.19 -5.44 -18.62
C LEU A 241 20.43 -6.84 -19.17
N THR A 242 19.36 -7.54 -19.57
CA THR A 242 19.50 -8.90 -20.13
C THR A 242 20.28 -8.91 -21.44
N ALA A 243 20.12 -7.90 -22.28
CA ALA A 243 20.94 -7.75 -23.50
C ALA A 243 22.42 -7.56 -23.15
N TYR A 244 22.70 -6.63 -22.23
CA TYR A 244 24.06 -6.30 -21.81
C TYR A 244 24.80 -7.49 -21.16
N VAL A 245 24.18 -8.17 -20.19
CA VAL A 245 24.83 -9.28 -19.47
C VAL A 245 25.08 -10.49 -20.38
N LYS A 246 24.22 -10.72 -21.38
CA LYS A 246 24.43 -11.75 -22.39
C LYS A 246 25.60 -11.42 -23.33
N GLU A 247 25.67 -10.18 -23.80
CA GLU A 247 26.76 -9.70 -24.66
C GLU A 247 28.10 -9.81 -23.95
N MET A 248 28.13 -9.42 -22.64
CA MET A 248 29.34 -9.46 -21.84
C MET A 248 29.70 -10.86 -21.29
N GLY A 249 28.85 -11.85 -21.47
CA GLY A 249 29.10 -13.24 -21.07
C GLY A 249 28.98 -13.52 -19.57
N TYR A 250 28.24 -12.67 -18.81
CA TYR A 250 27.95 -12.95 -17.41
C TYR A 250 26.99 -14.13 -17.25
N THR A 251 27.24 -14.96 -16.24
CA THR A 251 26.41 -16.14 -15.95
C THR A 251 25.32 -15.86 -14.93
N HIS A 252 25.54 -14.89 -14.04
CA HIS A 252 24.63 -14.51 -12.95
C HIS A 252 24.48 -13.00 -12.86
N VAL A 253 23.36 -12.57 -12.34
CA VAL A 253 23.09 -11.15 -12.03
C VAL A 253 22.62 -11.06 -10.61
N GLU A 254 23.21 -10.13 -9.84
CA GLU A 254 22.72 -9.74 -8.52
C GLU A 254 22.05 -8.37 -8.62
N LEU A 255 20.75 -8.33 -8.29
CA LEU A 255 19.94 -7.11 -8.38
C LEU A 255 19.85 -6.45 -7.01
N MET A 256 20.35 -5.23 -6.93
CA MET A 256 20.14 -4.34 -5.79
C MET A 256 18.97 -3.39 -6.09
N GLY A 257 17.94 -3.47 -5.26
CA GLY A 257 16.70 -2.68 -5.38
C GLY A 257 16.79 -1.27 -4.80
#